data_7891f847a5b4d00731db11824ece55b7
#
_entry.id   7891f847a5b4d00731db11824ece55b7
#
_cell.length_a   1.000
_cell.length_b   1.000
_cell.length_c   1.000
_cell.angle_alpha   90.00
_cell.angle_beta   90.00
_cell.angle_gamma   90.00
#
_symmetry.space_group_name_H-M   'P 1'
#
loop_
_entity.id
_entity.type
_entity.pdbx_description
1 polymer ?
#
loop_
_entity_poly.entity_id
_entity_poly.type
_entity_poly.pdbx_seq_one_letter_code
_entity_poly.pdbx_strand_id
1 'polypeptide(L)'
;FYNNASRQPGLLSHYDLVIFDEAQSIAFDNPGEMIGVLKDYLESGSFARGGTQKIESTAGLMLLANIPLDEYRRPRHANLFAELPPFLSETAFIDRIHGILPGWELPRIEEAFIGRGIGFKADYFGDVLHALRNRSGYEQLVQQHNTVTGTTDRRDMIAISRLAAGFCKLLFPHGQLAASDFAIYCLKPAVQLRQRVRDQLALLDPEYPRLRIGWE
;
A
#
# COMPACT_ATOMS: atom_id res chain seq x y z
N PHE A 1 -10.90 -0.30 -13.88
CA PHE A 1 -12.14 0.09 -13.22
C PHE A 1 -13.35 -0.55 -13.91
N TYR A 2 -14.12 0.16 -14.69
CA TYR A 2 -15.29 -0.31 -15.42
C TYR A 2 -15.13 -0.02 -16.92
N ASN A 3 -15.42 -1.00 -17.76
CA ASN A 3 -15.38 -0.82 -19.19
C ASN A 3 -16.77 -0.39 -19.67
N ASN A 4 -16.93 0.89 -20.00
CA ASN A 4 -18.21 1.44 -20.45
C ASN A 4 -18.67 0.86 -21.78
N ALA A 5 -17.75 0.50 -22.68
CA ALA A 5 -18.09 -0.04 -24.00
C ALA A 5 -18.65 -1.47 -23.90
N SER A 6 -18.05 -2.31 -23.07
CA SER A 6 -18.52 -3.69 -22.86
C SER A 6 -19.52 -3.84 -21.70
N ARG A 7 -19.75 -2.77 -20.93
CA ARG A 7 -20.57 -2.77 -19.70
C ARG A 7 -20.13 -3.84 -18.70
N GLN A 8 -18.82 -4.08 -18.58
CA GLN A 8 -18.26 -5.09 -17.69
C GLN A 8 -17.44 -4.46 -16.57
N PRO A 9 -17.51 -5.02 -15.35
CA PRO A 9 -16.59 -4.68 -14.28
C PRO A 9 -15.13 -4.87 -14.73
N GLY A 10 -14.24 -3.99 -14.25
CA GLY A 10 -12.82 -4.06 -14.56
C GLY A 10 -12.03 -4.89 -13.54
N LEU A 11 -10.71 -4.88 -13.66
CA LEU A 11 -9.77 -5.71 -12.88
C LEU A 11 -9.99 -5.62 -11.36
N LEU A 12 -10.27 -4.43 -10.83
CA LEU A 12 -10.50 -4.22 -9.39
C LEU A 12 -11.70 -4.99 -8.85
N SER A 13 -12.63 -5.43 -9.71
CA SER A 13 -13.80 -6.21 -9.28
C SER A 13 -13.60 -7.72 -9.38
N HIS A 14 -12.49 -8.17 -9.98
CA HIS A 14 -12.25 -9.58 -10.26
C HIS A 14 -11.05 -10.17 -9.51
N TYR A 15 -10.10 -9.32 -9.09
CA TYR A 15 -8.85 -9.77 -8.51
C TYR A 15 -8.67 -9.26 -7.08
N ASP A 16 -7.96 -10.00 -6.27
CA ASP A 16 -7.61 -9.64 -4.89
C ASP A 16 -6.55 -8.55 -4.82
N LEU A 17 -5.70 -8.48 -5.84
CA LEU A 17 -4.62 -7.51 -5.95
C LEU A 17 -4.48 -7.09 -7.41
N VAL A 18 -4.42 -5.80 -7.65
CA VAL A 18 -4.10 -5.20 -8.94
C VAL A 18 -2.78 -4.46 -8.82
N ILE A 19 -1.81 -4.84 -9.65
CA ILE A 19 -0.48 -4.24 -9.68
C ILE A 19 -0.34 -3.46 -10.98
N PHE A 20 -0.02 -2.18 -10.87
CA PHE A 20 0.41 -1.36 -11.99
C PHE A 20 1.94 -1.36 -12.00
N ASP A 21 2.50 -2.12 -12.92
CA ASP A 21 3.93 -2.10 -13.17
C ASP A 21 4.32 -0.91 -14.06
N GLU A 22 5.56 -0.46 -13.94
CA GLU A 22 6.05 0.73 -14.65
C GLU A 22 5.14 1.95 -14.50
N ALA A 23 4.76 2.28 -13.26
CA ALA A 23 3.81 3.35 -12.97
C ALA A 23 4.20 4.71 -13.57
N GLN A 24 5.49 4.93 -13.85
CA GLN A 24 6.00 6.11 -14.57
C GLN A 24 5.53 6.20 -16.02
N SER A 25 5.12 5.08 -16.63
CA SER A 25 4.67 4.99 -18.03
C SER A 25 3.15 5.00 -18.17
N ILE A 26 2.41 5.10 -17.06
CA ILE A 26 0.95 5.08 -17.08
C ILE A 26 0.43 6.34 -17.79
N ALA A 27 -0.40 6.13 -18.81
CA ALA A 27 -1.14 7.16 -19.49
C ALA A 27 -2.63 6.81 -19.54
N PHE A 28 -3.49 7.79 -19.33
CA PHE A 28 -4.94 7.67 -19.47
C PHE A 28 -5.46 8.73 -20.44
N ASP A 29 -6.51 8.41 -21.18
CA ASP A 29 -7.19 9.38 -22.06
C ASP A 29 -7.77 10.56 -21.28
N ASN A 30 -8.27 10.32 -20.08
CA ASN A 30 -8.77 11.33 -19.15
C ASN A 30 -8.13 11.16 -17.76
N PRO A 31 -6.91 11.70 -17.52
CA PRO A 31 -6.21 11.54 -16.25
C PRO A 31 -6.96 12.11 -15.04
N GLY A 32 -7.67 13.25 -15.23
CA GLY A 32 -8.45 13.90 -14.17
C GLY A 32 -9.61 13.06 -13.66
N GLU A 33 -10.36 12.42 -14.57
CA GLU A 33 -11.40 11.47 -14.19
C GLU A 33 -10.82 10.26 -13.46
N MET A 34 -9.73 9.71 -13.99
CA MET A 34 -9.12 8.50 -13.45
C MET A 34 -8.55 8.70 -12.05
N ILE A 35 -7.90 9.84 -11.79
CA ILE A 35 -7.38 10.12 -10.44
C ILE A 35 -8.53 10.35 -9.44
N GLY A 36 -9.64 10.93 -9.87
CA GLY A 36 -10.85 11.05 -9.07
C GLY A 36 -11.37 9.68 -8.63
N VAL A 37 -11.55 8.77 -9.58
CA VAL A 37 -11.98 7.38 -9.33
C VAL A 37 -11.00 6.64 -8.43
N LEU A 38 -9.69 6.81 -8.62
CA LEU A 38 -8.66 6.21 -7.76
C LEU A 38 -8.73 6.75 -6.33
N LYS A 39 -8.91 8.06 -6.16
CA LYS A 39 -9.05 8.68 -4.83
C LYS A 39 -10.27 8.16 -4.08
N ASP A 40 -11.41 8.05 -4.76
CA ASP A 40 -12.64 7.50 -4.18
C ASP A 40 -12.47 6.04 -3.77
N TYR A 41 -11.84 5.26 -4.63
CA TYR A 41 -11.55 3.85 -4.37
C TYR A 41 -10.64 3.66 -3.16
N LEU A 42 -9.54 4.39 -3.08
CA LEU A 42 -8.59 4.31 -1.95
C LEU A 42 -9.20 4.77 -0.62
N GLU A 43 -10.15 5.73 -0.67
CA GLU A 43 -10.83 6.23 0.52
C GLU A 43 -11.90 5.24 1.04
N SER A 44 -12.76 4.75 0.13
CA SER A 44 -14.00 4.05 0.50
C SER A 44 -14.08 2.58 0.05
N GLY A 45 -13.13 2.09 -0.74
CA GLY A 45 -13.23 0.76 -1.37
C GLY A 45 -14.29 0.69 -2.48
N SER A 46 -14.80 1.84 -2.92
CA SER A 46 -15.87 1.90 -3.92
C SER A 46 -15.60 2.97 -4.96
N PHE A 47 -16.11 2.76 -6.16
CA PHE A 47 -15.95 3.70 -7.26
C PHE A 47 -17.17 3.68 -8.18
N ALA A 48 -17.41 4.81 -8.86
CA ALA A 48 -18.36 4.91 -9.97
C ALA A 48 -17.65 5.61 -11.14
N ARG A 49 -17.98 5.26 -12.35
CA ARG A 49 -17.46 5.88 -13.56
C ARG A 49 -18.57 6.13 -14.57
N GLY A 50 -18.61 7.36 -15.11
CA GLY A 50 -19.51 7.69 -16.23
C GLY A 50 -20.99 7.51 -15.93
N GLY A 51 -21.47 7.78 -14.70
CA GLY A 51 -22.88 7.63 -14.31
C GLY A 51 -23.31 6.17 -14.10
N THR A 52 -22.35 5.23 -14.00
CA THR A 52 -22.64 3.83 -13.70
C THR A 52 -22.99 3.63 -12.22
N GLN A 53 -23.62 2.49 -11.91
CA GLN A 53 -23.86 2.08 -10.53
C GLN A 53 -22.53 2.02 -9.74
N LYS A 54 -22.57 2.44 -8.49
CA LYS A 54 -21.43 2.34 -7.57
C LYS A 54 -21.01 0.89 -7.42
N ILE A 55 -19.72 0.62 -7.64
CA ILE A 55 -19.12 -0.70 -7.53
C ILE A 55 -18.27 -0.73 -6.27
N GLU A 56 -18.45 -1.74 -5.45
CA GLU A 56 -17.61 -1.99 -4.29
C GLU A 56 -16.56 -3.06 -4.62
N SER A 57 -15.35 -2.85 -4.11
CA SER A 57 -14.26 -3.80 -4.26
C SER A 57 -13.34 -3.75 -3.06
N THR A 58 -12.79 -4.90 -2.72
CA THR A 58 -11.80 -5.06 -1.66
C THR A 58 -10.39 -5.30 -2.21
N ALA A 59 -10.17 -5.21 -3.52
CA ALA A 59 -8.87 -5.44 -4.14
C ALA A 59 -7.77 -4.56 -3.54
N GLY A 60 -6.60 -5.11 -3.32
CA GLY A 60 -5.40 -4.30 -3.06
C GLY A 60 -4.95 -3.58 -4.33
N LEU A 61 -4.37 -2.41 -4.18
CA LEU A 61 -3.75 -1.66 -5.26
C LEU A 61 -2.26 -1.45 -4.96
N MET A 62 -1.40 -1.81 -5.92
CA MET A 62 0.03 -1.60 -5.84
C MET A 62 0.55 -0.88 -7.09
N LEU A 63 1.40 0.09 -6.90
CA LEU A 63 2.12 0.78 -7.96
C LEU A 63 3.60 0.41 -7.85
N LEU A 64 4.18 -0.12 -8.91
CA LEU A 64 5.60 -0.36 -9.03
C LEU A 64 6.20 0.71 -9.94
N ALA A 65 7.22 1.40 -9.45
CA ALA A 65 7.88 2.46 -10.20
C ALA A 65 9.39 2.34 -10.09
N ASN A 66 10.07 2.61 -11.19
CA ASN A 66 11.51 2.73 -11.22
C ASN A 66 11.90 4.18 -10.93
N ILE A 67 12.72 4.38 -9.91
CA ILE A 67 13.25 5.70 -9.56
C ILE A 67 14.76 5.73 -9.79
N PRO A 68 15.35 6.87 -10.18
CA PRO A 68 16.79 7.01 -10.35
C PRO A 68 17.52 6.85 -9.01
N LEU A 69 18.53 5.99 -8.99
CA LEU A 69 19.40 5.79 -7.83
C LEU A 69 20.81 6.30 -8.11
N ASP A 70 21.50 6.74 -7.06
CA ASP A 70 22.92 7.03 -7.09
C ASP A 70 23.79 5.76 -7.02
N GLU A 71 25.10 5.92 -7.00
CA GLU A 71 26.08 4.83 -6.90
C GLU A 71 25.98 4.02 -5.59
N TYR A 72 25.41 4.64 -4.54
CA TYR A 72 25.17 3.99 -3.24
C TYR A 72 23.76 3.41 -3.12
N ARG A 73 23.02 3.30 -4.23
CA ARG A 73 21.63 2.82 -4.27
C ARG A 73 20.65 3.66 -3.44
N ARG A 74 20.87 4.97 -3.36
CA ARG A 74 19.95 5.92 -2.72
C ARG A 74 19.17 6.68 -3.79
N PRO A 75 17.91 7.06 -3.52
CA PRO A 75 17.15 7.88 -4.43
C PRO A 75 17.90 9.19 -4.74
N ARG A 76 18.05 9.52 -6.02
CA ARG A 76 18.70 10.77 -6.46
C ARG A 76 17.87 12.00 -6.13
N HIS A 77 16.55 11.85 -6.08
CA HIS A 77 15.62 12.93 -5.78
C HIS A 77 14.97 12.69 -4.43
N ALA A 78 14.85 13.73 -3.62
CA ALA A 78 14.09 13.68 -2.37
C ALA A 78 12.60 13.41 -2.62
N ASN A 79 12.07 13.94 -3.74
CA ASN A 79 10.73 13.64 -4.23
C ASN A 79 10.72 12.28 -4.95
N LEU A 80 10.17 11.26 -4.30
CA LEU A 80 10.05 9.90 -4.87
C LEU A 80 9.02 9.80 -6.00
N PHE A 81 8.16 10.80 -6.15
CA PHE A 81 7.13 10.87 -7.18
C PHE A 81 7.55 11.70 -8.40
N ALA A 82 8.79 12.19 -8.44
CA ALA A 82 9.28 13.09 -9.49
C ALA A 82 9.19 12.48 -10.91
N GLU A 83 9.36 11.16 -11.01
CA GLU A 83 9.31 10.44 -12.29
C GLU A 83 7.91 9.93 -12.65
N LEU A 84 6.95 10.09 -11.74
CA LEU A 84 5.58 9.62 -11.99
C LEU A 84 4.79 10.66 -12.79
N PRO A 85 3.78 10.23 -13.55
CA PRO A 85 2.85 11.14 -14.20
C PRO A 85 2.26 12.16 -13.21
N PRO A 86 2.05 13.42 -13.59
CA PRO A 86 1.61 14.48 -12.68
C PRO A 86 0.34 14.13 -11.87
N PHE A 87 -0.59 13.40 -12.46
CA PHE A 87 -1.83 13.00 -11.78
C PHE A 87 -1.58 12.01 -10.62
N LEU A 88 -0.51 11.23 -10.62
CA LEU A 88 -0.11 10.37 -9.50
C LEU A 88 0.71 11.12 -8.44
N SER A 89 1.15 12.33 -8.75
CA SER A 89 1.92 13.19 -7.84
C SER A 89 1.04 14.18 -7.07
N GLU A 90 -0.29 14.13 -7.24
CA GLU A 90 -1.22 14.94 -6.46
C GLU A 90 -1.18 14.55 -4.97
N THR A 91 -1.00 15.52 -4.07
CA THR A 91 -0.92 15.27 -2.62
C THR A 91 -2.16 14.59 -2.07
N ALA A 92 -3.35 14.95 -2.58
CA ALA A 92 -4.61 14.29 -2.22
C ALA A 92 -4.65 12.79 -2.58
N PHE A 93 -3.97 12.37 -3.65
CA PHE A 93 -3.81 10.97 -4.00
C PHE A 93 -2.77 10.29 -3.11
N ILE A 94 -1.59 10.92 -2.96
CA ILE A 94 -0.49 10.39 -2.14
C ILE A 94 -0.92 10.16 -0.70
N ASP A 95 -1.71 11.06 -0.14
CA ASP A 95 -2.22 10.95 1.23
C ASP A 95 -3.10 9.71 1.47
N ARG A 96 -3.70 9.15 0.41
CA ARG A 96 -4.50 7.92 0.45
C ARG A 96 -3.67 6.64 0.29
N ILE A 97 -2.41 6.75 -0.11
CA ILE A 97 -1.49 5.61 -0.17
C ILE A 97 -1.16 5.17 1.26
N HIS A 98 -1.32 3.88 1.55
CA HIS A 98 -1.08 3.38 2.91
C HIS A 98 0.41 3.39 3.28
N GLY A 99 1.31 3.10 2.34
CA GLY A 99 2.74 3.06 2.62
C GLY A 99 3.60 3.02 1.36
N ILE A 100 4.84 3.42 1.49
CA ILE A 100 5.87 3.33 0.45
C ILE A 100 6.90 2.29 0.87
N LEU A 101 7.02 1.21 0.07
CA LEU A 101 8.03 0.18 0.24
C LEU A 101 9.30 0.59 -0.52
N PRO A 102 10.43 0.78 0.17
CA PRO A 102 11.67 1.20 -0.46
C PRO A 102 12.37 0.02 -1.16
N GLY A 103 12.04 -0.23 -2.42
CA GLY A 103 12.62 -1.32 -3.21
C GLY A 103 14.14 -1.25 -3.32
N TRP A 104 14.73 -0.05 -3.21
CA TRP A 104 16.18 0.14 -3.20
C TRP A 104 16.89 -0.38 -1.94
N GLU A 105 16.17 -0.57 -0.82
CA GLU A 105 16.68 -1.15 0.41
C GLU A 105 16.61 -2.69 0.38
N LEU A 106 15.84 -3.27 -0.56
CA LEU A 106 15.76 -4.72 -0.69
C LEU A 106 17.05 -5.29 -1.32
N PRO A 107 17.52 -6.47 -0.90
CA PRO A 107 18.65 -7.13 -1.54
C PRO A 107 18.30 -7.47 -2.99
N ARG A 108 19.29 -7.38 -3.89
CA ARG A 108 19.14 -7.92 -5.24
C ARG A 108 19.01 -9.43 -5.16
N ILE A 109 18.17 -10.00 -6.03
CA ILE A 109 18.07 -11.45 -6.14
C ILE A 109 19.40 -11.97 -6.69
N GLU A 110 20.05 -12.84 -5.94
CA GLU A 110 21.27 -13.54 -6.30
C GLU A 110 21.00 -15.05 -6.36
N GLU A 111 21.84 -15.79 -7.07
CA GLU A 111 21.67 -17.25 -7.17
C GLU A 111 21.71 -17.94 -5.80
N ALA A 112 22.46 -17.39 -4.85
CA ALA A 112 22.54 -17.87 -3.47
C ALA A 112 21.20 -17.81 -2.71
N PHE A 113 20.26 -16.92 -3.11
CA PHE A 113 18.94 -16.80 -2.49
C PHE A 113 17.91 -17.77 -3.08
N ILE A 114 18.24 -18.46 -4.17
CA ILE A 114 17.35 -19.44 -4.79
C ILE A 114 17.35 -20.71 -3.94
N GLY A 115 16.24 -20.99 -3.28
CA GLY A 115 16.06 -22.19 -2.48
C GLY A 115 16.19 -23.46 -3.35
N ARG A 116 17.04 -24.38 -2.92
CA ARG A 116 17.24 -25.69 -3.60
C ARG A 116 16.61 -26.85 -2.82
N GLY A 117 15.95 -26.54 -1.71
CA GLY A 117 15.29 -27.50 -0.84
C GLY A 117 13.79 -27.66 -1.14
N ILE A 118 13.11 -28.35 -0.22
CA ILE A 118 11.67 -28.49 -0.25
C ILE A 118 11.04 -27.14 0.14
N GLY A 119 10.08 -26.67 -0.67
CA GLY A 119 9.33 -25.44 -0.41
C GLY A 119 7.84 -25.65 -0.67
N PHE A 120 7.04 -24.68 -0.31
CA PHE A 120 5.63 -24.68 -0.68
C PHE A 120 5.46 -24.46 -2.19
N LYS A 121 4.48 -25.13 -2.79
CA LYS A 121 4.03 -24.76 -4.12
C LYS A 121 3.45 -23.36 -4.10
N ALA A 122 3.73 -22.56 -5.12
CA ALA A 122 3.25 -21.18 -5.22
C ALA A 122 1.72 -21.10 -5.14
N ASP A 123 1.02 -22.03 -5.80
CA ASP A 123 -0.44 -22.11 -5.79
C ASP A 123 -0.98 -22.32 -4.38
N TYR A 124 -0.42 -23.28 -3.63
CA TYR A 124 -0.81 -23.54 -2.25
C TYR A 124 -0.56 -22.32 -1.36
N PHE A 125 0.58 -21.65 -1.52
CA PHE A 125 0.88 -20.43 -0.77
C PHE A 125 -0.09 -19.31 -1.13
N GLY A 126 -0.45 -19.17 -2.40
CA GLY A 126 -1.48 -18.23 -2.87
C GLY A 126 -2.83 -18.48 -2.22
N ASP A 127 -3.28 -19.75 -2.15
CA ASP A 127 -4.54 -20.12 -1.49
C ASP A 127 -4.53 -19.80 0.01
N VAL A 128 -3.41 -20.02 0.70
CA VAL A 128 -3.24 -19.63 2.11
C VAL A 128 -3.37 -18.12 2.29
N LEU A 129 -2.71 -17.32 1.45
CA LEU A 129 -2.81 -15.86 1.51
C LEU A 129 -4.23 -15.37 1.22
N HIS A 130 -4.90 -15.98 0.25
CA HIS A 130 -6.30 -15.68 -0.07
C HIS A 130 -7.23 -15.98 1.12
N ALA A 131 -7.06 -17.14 1.76
CA ALA A 131 -7.81 -17.50 2.95
C ALA A 131 -7.57 -16.54 4.12
N LEU A 132 -6.32 -16.12 4.35
CA LEU A 132 -5.95 -15.16 5.40
C LEU A 132 -6.51 -13.77 5.13
N ARG A 133 -6.68 -13.38 3.87
CA ARG A 133 -7.16 -12.06 3.49
C ARG A 133 -8.50 -11.71 4.15
N ASN A 134 -9.45 -12.62 4.09
CA ASN A 134 -10.81 -12.42 4.59
C ASN A 134 -10.99 -12.84 6.07
N ARG A 135 -9.92 -13.30 6.73
CA ARG A 135 -9.98 -13.71 8.12
C ARG A 135 -10.10 -12.49 9.03
N SER A 136 -11.18 -12.42 9.80
CA SER A 136 -11.43 -11.38 10.79
C SER A 136 -10.64 -11.62 12.10
N GLY A 137 -10.59 -10.61 12.95
CA GLY A 137 -9.97 -10.69 14.29
C GLY A 137 -8.61 -9.99 14.39
N TYR A 138 -7.89 -9.82 13.28
CA TYR A 138 -6.59 -9.13 13.30
C TYR A 138 -6.74 -7.62 13.50
N GLU A 139 -7.83 -7.02 13.04
CA GLU A 139 -8.17 -5.63 13.31
C GLU A 139 -8.39 -5.39 14.80
N GLN A 140 -9.01 -6.32 15.50
CA GLN A 140 -9.20 -6.26 16.96
C GLN A 140 -7.85 -6.38 17.69
N LEU A 141 -6.99 -7.30 17.25
CA LEU A 141 -5.62 -7.42 17.76
C LEU A 141 -4.84 -6.10 17.62
N VAL A 142 -4.90 -5.48 16.44
CA VAL A 142 -4.27 -4.18 16.21
C VAL A 142 -4.85 -3.12 17.14
N GLN A 143 -6.17 -3.05 17.32
CA GLN A 143 -6.80 -2.08 18.23
C GLN A 143 -6.37 -2.25 19.70
N GLN A 144 -6.18 -3.50 20.13
CA GLN A 144 -5.75 -3.80 21.50
C GLN A 144 -4.30 -3.41 21.80
N HIS A 145 -3.44 -3.47 20.77
CA HIS A 145 -2.00 -3.26 20.92
C HIS A 145 -1.48 -1.99 20.21
N ASN A 146 -2.36 -1.18 19.62
CA ASN A 146 -1.96 -0.01 18.86
C ASN A 146 -1.55 1.14 19.78
N THR A 147 -0.26 1.43 19.81
CA THR A 147 0.37 2.46 20.64
C THR A 147 1.02 3.55 19.77
N VAL A 148 0.37 3.92 18.65
CA VAL A 148 0.86 4.97 17.75
C VAL A 148 0.83 6.33 18.46
N THR A 149 1.94 7.06 18.34
CA THR A 149 2.14 8.41 18.86
C THR A 149 2.55 9.37 17.73
N GLY A 150 2.49 10.68 17.99
CA GLY A 150 2.98 11.70 17.03
C GLY A 150 2.03 12.04 15.89
N THR A 151 0.91 11.34 15.74
CA THR A 151 -0.17 11.70 14.81
C THR A 151 -1.55 11.38 15.40
N THR A 152 -2.53 12.19 15.03
CA THR A 152 -3.97 11.95 15.28
C THR A 152 -4.74 11.95 13.94
N ASP A 153 -4.03 12.07 12.83
CA ASP A 153 -4.63 12.08 11.50
C ASP A 153 -5.30 10.74 11.21
N ARG A 154 -6.57 10.81 10.79
CA ARG A 154 -7.40 9.62 10.56
C ARG A 154 -6.82 8.71 9.47
N ARG A 155 -6.23 9.28 8.40
CA ARG A 155 -5.65 8.50 7.30
C ARG A 155 -4.40 7.78 7.74
N ASP A 156 -3.55 8.45 8.55
CA ASP A 156 -2.38 7.81 9.14
C ASP A 156 -2.78 6.61 9.99
N MET A 157 -3.76 6.80 10.88
CA MET A 157 -4.24 5.74 11.77
C MET A 157 -4.83 4.55 11.01
N ILE A 158 -5.65 4.82 9.98
CA ILE A 158 -6.23 3.77 9.13
C ILE A 158 -5.13 3.03 8.36
N ALA A 159 -4.18 3.75 7.75
CA ALA A 159 -3.10 3.17 6.98
C ALA A 159 -2.22 2.27 7.85
N ILE A 160 -1.78 2.76 9.00
CA ILE A 160 -0.94 2.01 9.94
C ILE A 160 -1.70 0.77 10.45
N SER A 161 -2.96 0.90 10.84
CA SER A 161 -3.76 -0.23 11.32
C SER A 161 -3.93 -1.31 10.26
N ARG A 162 -4.20 -0.96 9.01
CA ARG A 162 -4.31 -1.91 7.89
C ARG A 162 -2.99 -2.60 7.58
N LEU A 163 -1.89 -1.85 7.56
CA LEU A 163 -0.55 -2.42 7.35
C LEU A 163 -0.16 -3.35 8.49
N ALA A 164 -0.37 -2.95 9.75
CA ALA A 164 -0.08 -3.78 10.91
C ALA A 164 -0.92 -5.08 10.90
N ALA A 165 -2.22 -5.00 10.57
CA ALA A 165 -3.06 -6.18 10.42
C ALA A 165 -2.57 -7.11 9.30
N GLY A 166 -2.08 -6.56 8.19
CA GLY A 166 -1.44 -7.30 7.12
C GLY A 166 -0.18 -8.05 7.60
N PHE A 167 0.71 -7.38 8.33
CA PHE A 167 1.88 -8.01 8.93
C PHE A 167 1.49 -9.10 9.94
N CYS A 168 0.47 -8.87 10.77
CA CYS A 168 -0.04 -9.90 11.66
C CYS A 168 -0.51 -11.15 10.91
N LYS A 169 -1.28 -10.98 9.82
CA LYS A 169 -1.76 -12.10 8.99
C LYS A 169 -0.61 -12.90 8.39
N LEU A 170 0.44 -12.21 7.91
CA LEU A 170 1.59 -12.86 7.28
C LEU A 170 2.51 -13.57 8.27
N LEU A 171 2.80 -12.94 9.41
CA LEU A 171 3.82 -13.42 10.35
C LEU A 171 3.23 -14.26 11.48
N PHE A 172 1.98 -13.99 11.85
CA PHE A 172 1.30 -14.64 12.97
C PHE A 172 -0.08 -15.17 12.54
N PRO A 173 -0.15 -16.07 11.54
CA PRO A 173 -1.41 -16.56 10.98
C PRO A 173 -2.28 -17.33 12.00
N HIS A 174 -1.69 -17.77 13.11
CA HIS A 174 -2.39 -18.38 14.24
C HIS A 174 -3.07 -17.35 15.17
N GLY A 175 -2.81 -16.05 15.01
CA GLY A 175 -3.43 -14.97 15.80
C GLY A 175 -2.92 -14.84 17.24
N GLN A 176 -1.86 -15.56 17.61
CA GLN A 176 -1.25 -15.50 18.95
C GLN A 176 0.09 -14.80 18.85
N LEU A 177 0.23 -13.64 19.50
CA LEU A 177 1.49 -12.91 19.59
C LEU A 177 1.54 -12.08 20.89
N ALA A 178 2.75 -11.89 21.40
CA ALA A 178 3.00 -11.00 22.53
C ALA A 178 2.92 -9.53 22.05
N ALA A 179 2.63 -8.61 22.97
CA ALA A 179 2.62 -7.17 22.67
C ALA A 179 3.97 -6.69 22.11
N SER A 180 5.09 -7.19 22.64
CA SER A 180 6.43 -6.90 22.15
C SER A 180 6.63 -7.35 20.68
N ASP A 181 6.14 -8.52 20.32
CA ASP A 181 6.26 -9.04 18.95
C ASP A 181 5.37 -8.23 18.00
N PHE A 182 4.18 -7.86 18.45
CA PHE A 182 3.33 -6.95 17.70
C PHE A 182 4.02 -5.61 17.42
N ALA A 183 4.60 -5.00 18.44
CA ALA A 183 5.28 -3.70 18.31
C ALA A 183 6.45 -3.79 17.31
N ILE A 184 7.29 -4.83 17.40
CA ILE A 184 8.50 -4.96 16.60
C ILE A 184 8.21 -5.41 15.16
N TYR A 185 7.35 -6.43 14.99
CA TYR A 185 7.17 -7.11 13.69
C TYR A 185 5.96 -6.62 12.89
N CYS A 186 4.99 -5.97 13.55
CA CYS A 186 3.78 -5.52 12.89
C CYS A 186 3.64 -3.99 12.90
N LEU A 187 3.74 -3.35 14.07
CA LEU A 187 3.49 -1.92 14.21
C LEU A 187 4.66 -1.08 13.67
N LYS A 188 5.89 -1.38 14.08
CA LYS A 188 7.09 -0.67 13.63
C LYS A 188 7.19 -0.60 12.10
N PRO A 189 7.15 -1.71 11.34
CA PRO A 189 7.22 -1.64 9.88
C PRO A 189 6.01 -0.91 9.27
N ALA A 190 4.82 -1.04 9.83
CA ALA A 190 3.65 -0.30 9.38
C ALA A 190 3.85 1.22 9.51
N VAL A 191 4.32 1.67 10.67
CA VAL A 191 4.66 3.08 10.93
C VAL A 191 5.74 3.56 9.97
N GLN A 192 6.81 2.80 9.75
CA GLN A 192 7.88 3.17 8.84
C GLN A 192 7.41 3.34 7.39
N LEU A 193 6.53 2.46 6.90
CA LEU A 193 5.97 2.58 5.57
C LEU A 193 5.08 3.82 5.43
N ARG A 194 4.24 4.12 6.43
CA ARG A 194 3.39 5.32 6.44
C ARG A 194 4.19 6.60 6.66
N GLN A 195 5.23 6.58 7.48
CA GLN A 195 6.11 7.74 7.68
C GLN A 195 6.70 8.21 6.35
N ARG A 196 7.10 7.31 5.44
CA ARG A 196 7.59 7.70 4.11
C ARG A 196 6.55 8.47 3.30
N VAL A 197 5.27 8.11 3.41
CA VAL A 197 4.18 8.87 2.77
C VAL A 197 4.10 10.27 3.38
N ARG A 198 4.13 10.40 4.70
CA ARG A 198 4.09 11.70 5.39
C ARG A 198 5.29 12.58 5.03
N ASP A 199 6.48 11.99 4.93
CA ASP A 199 7.68 12.71 4.53
C ASP A 199 7.56 13.27 3.11
N GLN A 200 6.95 12.52 2.18
CA GLN A 200 6.69 13.00 0.82
C GLN A 200 5.63 14.10 0.79
N LEU A 201 4.55 13.97 1.54
CA LEU A 201 3.51 15.00 1.65
C LEU A 201 4.10 16.31 2.17
N ALA A 202 4.85 16.26 3.27
CA ALA A 202 5.50 17.43 3.85
C ALA A 202 6.58 18.06 2.95
N LEU A 203 7.14 17.29 2.00
CA LEU A 203 8.07 17.80 1.00
C LEU A 203 7.34 18.51 -0.14
N LEU A 204 6.19 17.99 -0.56
CA LEU A 204 5.46 18.43 -1.75
C LEU A 204 4.51 19.59 -1.48
N ASP A 205 4.00 19.70 -0.25
CA ASP A 205 2.94 20.64 0.07
C ASP A 205 3.10 21.19 1.50
N PRO A 206 3.27 22.52 1.66
CA PRO A 206 3.42 23.16 2.96
C PRO A 206 2.22 23.01 3.90
N GLU A 207 1.04 22.65 3.40
CA GLU A 207 -0.14 22.37 4.22
C GLU A 207 0.04 21.11 5.08
N TYR A 208 0.94 20.21 4.68
CA TYR A 208 1.26 19.01 5.46
C TYR A 208 2.45 19.27 6.39
N PRO A 209 2.23 19.35 7.71
CA PRO A 209 3.31 19.59 8.66
C PRO A 209 4.29 18.41 8.69
N ARG A 210 5.57 18.72 8.87
CA ARG A 210 6.56 17.69 9.20
C ARG A 210 6.26 17.15 10.58
N LEU A 211 5.99 15.86 10.68
CA LEU A 211 5.77 15.17 11.93
C LEU A 211 6.52 13.83 11.93
N ARG A 212 6.78 13.31 13.10
CA ARG A 212 7.35 11.98 13.27
C ARG A 212 6.35 11.09 13.98
N ILE A 213 5.93 10.04 13.30
CA ILE A 213 5.05 9.03 13.87
C ILE A 213 5.92 8.09 14.69
N GLY A 214 5.54 7.90 15.96
CA GLY A 214 6.17 7.00 16.91
C GLY A 214 5.28 5.81 17.23
N TRP A 215 5.84 4.88 18.02
CA TRP A 215 5.13 3.76 18.63
C TRP A 215 5.79 3.41 19.97
N GLU A 216 5.04 2.84 20.90
CA GLU A 216 5.50 2.37 22.22
C GLU A 216 5.31 0.86 22.37
#